data_c74de1c2d7476ae456b281a7c03cd73d
#
_entry.id   c74de1c2d7476ae456b281a7c03cd73d
#
_cell.length_a   1.000
_cell.length_b   1.000
_cell.length_c   1.000
_cell.angle_alpha   90.00
_cell.angle_beta   90.00
_cell.angle_gamma   90.00
#
_symmetry.space_group_name_H-M   'P 1'
#
loop_
_entity.id
_entity.type
_entity.pdbx_description
1 polymer ?
#
loop_
_entity_poly.entity_id
_entity_poly.type
_entity_poly.pdbx_seq_one_letter_code
_entity_poly.pdbx_strand_id
1 'polypeptide(L)'
;MTETSIWHEVQKFEIVRNFSNKLWNACRFLYPQLEQAGALAAELPMDKSLFALEDKWILSRLQTTIKDATRMLEEYHFAELAGFLYRFVWDDVCSSYLEIKKAVINSETLTAEKKNAMAILSYVLKNVLDLLHPVMPFITEELNSILFQGSEMVISRAWPKADESLIDAKIEAAFDQAFAVVESVRGVRGRYNVSPATKLSAVVSVDDAATEASVKDCMAIITELSGLSDLSVAVKAAKPKFSASAVVPGGELYIPLEGILDPAAEIARLEKEIEKAKAFAASIEKKLSNQKFVSGAPEAVVNAERTKLATQMDIIAKNEKALEELR
;
A
#
# COMPACT_ATOMS: atom_id res chain seq x y z
N MET A 1 22.60 25.78 8.62
CA MET A 1 21.75 24.72 8.02
C MET A 1 22.25 24.49 6.61
N THR A 2 22.62 23.27 6.24
CA THR A 2 23.08 22.95 4.88
C THR A 2 21.87 22.77 3.97
N GLU A 3 21.99 23.07 2.66
CA GLU A 3 20.90 22.88 1.67
C GLU A 3 20.26 21.47 1.78
N THR A 4 21.06 20.44 2.03
CA THR A 4 20.61 19.06 2.21
C THR A 4 19.66 18.89 3.41
N SER A 5 19.87 19.63 4.51
CA SER A 5 18.99 19.57 5.68
C SER A 5 17.63 20.23 5.41
N ILE A 6 17.61 21.29 4.62
CA ILE A 6 16.39 22.00 4.21
C ILE A 6 15.53 21.08 3.30
N TRP A 7 16.13 20.39 2.34
CA TRP A 7 15.42 19.46 1.46
C TRP A 7 14.79 18.29 2.22
N HIS A 8 15.47 17.72 3.22
CA HIS A 8 14.90 16.67 4.06
C HIS A 8 13.73 17.16 4.93
N GLU A 9 13.78 18.38 5.42
CA GLU A 9 12.68 18.97 6.15
C GLU A 9 11.47 19.23 5.24
N VAL A 10 11.70 19.79 4.04
CA VAL A 10 10.63 20.02 3.05
C VAL A 10 9.91 18.72 2.69
N GLN A 11 10.65 17.63 2.48
CA GLN A 11 10.03 16.32 2.20
C GLN A 11 9.15 15.81 3.35
N LYS A 12 9.55 16.04 4.60
CA LYS A 12 8.72 15.67 5.76
C LYS A 12 7.42 16.46 5.81
N PHE A 13 7.47 17.77 5.53
CA PHE A 13 6.26 18.60 5.45
C PHE A 13 5.33 18.15 4.32
N GLU A 14 5.88 17.74 3.17
CA GLU A 14 5.08 17.22 2.06
C GLU A 14 4.35 15.92 2.41
N ILE A 15 4.99 15.01 3.14
CA ILE A 15 4.36 13.78 3.62
C ILE A 15 3.15 14.09 4.51
N VAL A 16 3.32 14.96 5.50
CA VAL A 16 2.25 15.33 6.42
C VAL A 16 1.10 16.05 5.70
N ARG A 17 1.43 17.00 4.80
CA ARG A 17 0.43 17.68 3.98
C ARG A 17 -0.36 16.69 3.11
N ASN A 18 0.33 15.76 2.46
CA ASN A 18 -0.30 14.76 1.59
C ASN A 18 -1.18 13.81 2.40
N PHE A 19 -0.77 13.43 3.61
CA PHE A 19 -1.57 12.65 4.52
C PHE A 19 -2.86 13.37 4.92
N SER A 20 -2.75 14.63 5.36
CA SER A 20 -3.91 15.47 5.72
C SER A 20 -4.87 15.60 4.54
N ASN A 21 -4.36 15.85 3.35
CA ASN A 21 -5.15 15.93 2.13
C ASN A 21 -5.84 14.60 1.79
N LYS A 22 -5.15 13.46 1.97
CA LYS A 22 -5.74 12.15 1.71
C LYS A 22 -6.87 11.83 2.68
N LEU A 23 -6.64 12.06 3.98
CA LEU A 23 -7.67 11.88 5.01
C LEU A 23 -8.88 12.78 4.74
N TRP A 24 -8.66 14.07 4.47
CA TRP A 24 -9.71 15.01 4.13
C TRP A 24 -10.51 14.57 2.90
N ASN A 25 -9.84 14.18 1.82
CA ASN A 25 -10.49 13.76 0.59
C ASN A 25 -11.26 12.44 0.76
N ALA A 26 -10.77 11.50 1.56
CA ALA A 26 -11.49 10.29 1.91
C ALA A 26 -12.80 10.61 2.67
N CYS A 27 -12.72 11.48 3.67
CA CYS A 27 -13.89 11.94 4.41
C CYS A 27 -14.89 12.68 3.53
N ARG A 28 -14.41 13.58 2.65
CA ARG A 28 -15.24 14.30 1.68
C ARG A 28 -15.92 13.37 0.68
N PHE A 29 -15.24 12.31 0.24
CA PHE A 29 -15.82 11.29 -0.62
C PHE A 29 -16.92 10.49 0.10
N LEU A 30 -16.72 10.17 1.36
CA LEU A 30 -17.66 9.37 2.14
C LEU A 30 -18.85 10.17 2.69
N TYR A 31 -18.70 11.48 2.87
CA TYR A 31 -19.74 12.33 3.47
C TYR A 31 -21.14 12.12 2.86
N PRO A 32 -21.34 12.29 1.52
CA PRO A 32 -22.67 12.13 0.93
C PRO A 32 -23.20 10.69 1.04
N GLN A 33 -22.36 9.71 1.11
CA GLN A 33 -22.74 8.30 1.25
C GLN A 33 -23.19 7.99 2.68
N LEU A 34 -22.48 8.53 3.67
CA LEU A 34 -22.85 8.43 5.08
C LEU A 34 -24.16 9.19 5.36
N GLU A 35 -24.33 10.37 4.73
CA GLU A 35 -25.55 11.15 4.83
C GLU A 35 -26.75 10.36 4.25
N GLN A 36 -26.62 9.77 3.05
CA GLN A 36 -27.62 8.93 2.43
C GLN A 36 -27.99 7.72 3.30
N ALA A 37 -27.01 7.14 3.99
CA ALA A 37 -27.23 6.01 4.88
C ALA A 37 -27.81 6.39 6.26
N GLY A 38 -27.84 7.69 6.60
CA GLY A 38 -28.25 8.19 7.91
C GLY A 38 -27.17 8.05 8.99
N ALA A 39 -25.90 7.89 8.59
CA ALA A 39 -24.76 7.64 9.49
C ALA A 39 -24.11 8.89 10.08
N LEU A 40 -24.52 10.10 9.65
CA LEU A 40 -23.93 11.36 10.14
C LEU A 40 -24.41 11.75 11.54
N ALA A 41 -25.67 11.43 11.87
CA ALA A 41 -26.29 11.83 13.14
C ALA A 41 -26.51 10.67 14.11
N ALA A 42 -26.32 9.43 13.67
CA ALA A 42 -26.55 8.23 14.46
C ALA A 42 -25.60 7.11 14.09
N GLU A 43 -25.18 6.33 15.07
CA GLU A 43 -24.44 5.10 14.82
C GLU A 43 -25.37 4.07 14.16
N LEU A 44 -24.97 3.57 13.00
CA LEU A 44 -25.67 2.49 12.33
C LEU A 44 -25.25 1.14 12.93
N PRO A 45 -26.21 0.24 13.20
CA PRO A 45 -25.86 -1.12 13.62
C PRO A 45 -25.18 -1.86 12.49
N MET A 46 -24.07 -2.55 12.80
CA MET A 46 -23.42 -3.47 11.88
C MET A 46 -24.11 -4.84 11.91
N ASP A 47 -24.49 -5.35 10.75
CA ASP A 47 -25.02 -6.69 10.61
C ASP A 47 -23.86 -7.67 10.30
N LYS A 48 -23.46 -8.44 11.31
CA LYS A 48 -22.35 -9.40 11.18
C LYS A 48 -22.63 -10.51 10.15
N SER A 49 -23.90 -10.79 9.83
CA SER A 49 -24.25 -11.78 8.81
C SER A 49 -23.95 -11.34 7.38
N LEU A 50 -23.78 -10.02 7.18
CA LEU A 50 -23.43 -9.39 5.90
C LEU A 50 -21.94 -9.08 5.77
N PHE A 51 -21.10 -9.47 6.74
CA PHE A 51 -19.66 -9.19 6.67
C PHE A 51 -19.00 -10.00 5.56
N ALA A 52 -18.53 -9.32 4.54
CA ALA A 52 -17.58 -9.87 3.58
C ALA A 52 -16.19 -10.08 4.22
N LEU A 53 -15.29 -10.71 3.50
CA LEU A 53 -13.95 -11.02 4.02
C LEU A 53 -13.16 -9.74 4.36
N GLU A 54 -13.23 -8.74 3.49
CA GLU A 54 -12.61 -7.44 3.69
C GLU A 54 -13.19 -6.66 4.87
N ASP A 55 -14.48 -6.87 5.19
CA ASP A 55 -15.12 -6.23 6.35
C ASP A 55 -14.55 -6.79 7.66
N LYS A 56 -14.40 -8.11 7.72
CA LYS A 56 -13.77 -8.79 8.85
C LYS A 56 -12.32 -8.39 8.99
N TRP A 57 -11.60 -8.26 7.85
CA TRP A 57 -10.21 -7.83 7.84
C TRP A 57 -10.05 -6.42 8.40
N ILE A 58 -10.77 -5.43 7.88
CA ILE A 58 -10.59 -4.03 8.35
C ILE A 58 -11.00 -3.85 9.81
N LEU A 59 -12.02 -4.57 10.27
CA LEU A 59 -12.43 -4.56 11.67
C LEU A 59 -11.35 -5.20 12.55
N SER A 60 -10.76 -6.33 12.16
CA SER A 60 -9.64 -6.95 12.87
C SER A 60 -8.42 -6.01 12.92
N ARG A 61 -8.01 -5.46 11.78
CA ARG A 61 -6.90 -4.50 11.68
C ARG A 61 -7.11 -3.26 12.55
N LEU A 62 -8.34 -2.74 12.62
CA LEU A 62 -8.68 -1.64 13.52
C LEU A 62 -8.46 -2.02 14.99
N GLN A 63 -8.93 -3.21 15.41
CA GLN A 63 -8.77 -3.63 16.81
C GLN A 63 -7.30 -3.85 17.18
N THR A 64 -6.54 -4.48 16.29
CA THR A 64 -5.08 -4.65 16.42
C THR A 64 -4.40 -3.27 16.49
N THR A 65 -4.83 -2.33 15.66
CA THR A 65 -4.31 -0.96 15.65
C THR A 65 -4.61 -0.21 16.96
N ILE A 66 -5.83 -0.33 17.50
CA ILE A 66 -6.20 0.27 18.80
C ILE A 66 -5.30 -0.28 19.92
N LYS A 67 -5.11 -1.60 19.94
CA LYS A 67 -4.28 -2.29 20.95
C LYS A 67 -2.83 -1.82 20.92
N ASP A 68 -2.22 -1.82 19.73
CA ASP A 68 -0.83 -1.41 19.56
C ASP A 68 -0.62 0.09 19.76
N ALA A 69 -1.54 0.94 19.29
CA ALA A 69 -1.49 2.38 19.53
C ALA A 69 -1.60 2.70 21.02
N THR A 70 -2.47 2.00 21.76
CA THR A 70 -2.60 2.15 23.22
C THR A 70 -1.28 1.82 23.90
N ARG A 71 -0.67 0.66 23.56
CA ARG A 71 0.63 0.26 24.12
C ARG A 71 1.73 1.28 23.80
N MET A 72 1.81 1.78 22.56
CA MET A 72 2.81 2.78 22.16
C MET A 72 2.63 4.10 22.93
N LEU A 73 1.39 4.51 23.22
CA LEU A 73 1.12 5.69 24.06
C LEU A 73 1.57 5.48 25.51
N GLU A 74 1.25 4.33 26.10
CA GLU A 74 1.62 3.98 27.48
C GLU A 74 3.13 3.89 27.66
N GLU A 75 3.82 3.43 26.61
CA GLU A 75 5.30 3.32 26.57
C GLU A 75 6.00 4.61 26.08
N TYR A 76 5.25 5.69 25.79
CA TYR A 76 5.76 6.99 25.31
C TYR A 76 6.49 6.91 23.95
N HIS A 77 6.15 5.96 23.09
CA HIS A 77 6.72 5.79 21.73
C HIS A 77 6.02 6.67 20.69
N PHE A 78 5.93 7.98 20.90
CA PHE A 78 5.11 8.90 20.11
C PHE A 78 5.52 8.99 18.62
N ALA A 79 6.81 8.91 18.32
CA ALA A 79 7.28 8.96 16.93
C ALA A 79 6.89 7.70 16.15
N GLU A 80 6.95 6.55 16.78
CA GLU A 80 6.55 5.27 16.21
C GLU A 80 5.02 5.22 16.02
N LEU A 81 4.27 5.70 17.00
CA LEU A 81 2.81 5.82 16.95
C LEU A 81 2.36 6.61 15.71
N ALA A 82 2.93 7.78 15.48
CA ALA A 82 2.56 8.61 14.32
C ALA A 82 2.77 7.87 13.00
N GLY A 83 3.91 7.18 12.83
CA GLY A 83 4.20 6.37 11.65
C GLY A 83 3.31 5.13 11.53
N PHE A 84 2.95 4.52 12.65
CA PHE A 84 2.06 3.37 12.71
C PHE A 84 0.63 3.75 12.28
N LEU A 85 0.06 4.81 12.86
CA LEU A 85 -1.26 5.32 12.50
C LEU A 85 -1.31 5.83 11.05
N TYR A 86 -0.21 6.46 10.57
CA TYR A 86 -0.09 6.86 9.17
C TYR A 86 -0.32 5.66 8.24
N ARG A 87 0.38 4.53 8.47
CA ARG A 87 0.25 3.34 7.63
C ARG A 87 -1.16 2.77 7.67
N PHE A 88 -1.74 2.59 8.85
CA PHE A 88 -3.11 2.09 8.97
C PHE A 88 -4.11 2.94 8.17
N VAL A 89 -4.07 4.27 8.33
CA VAL A 89 -5.02 5.16 7.65
C VAL A 89 -4.73 5.25 6.15
N TRP A 90 -3.46 5.39 5.77
CA TRP A 90 -3.07 5.57 4.36
C TRP A 90 -3.22 4.29 3.57
N ASP A 91 -2.70 3.18 4.07
CA ASP A 91 -2.61 1.92 3.33
C ASP A 91 -3.87 1.07 3.54
N ASP A 92 -4.22 0.75 4.81
CA ASP A 92 -5.31 -0.18 5.08
C ASP A 92 -6.67 0.47 4.82
N VAL A 93 -6.95 1.66 5.36
CA VAL A 93 -8.26 2.31 5.21
C VAL A 93 -8.41 2.93 3.82
N CYS A 94 -7.54 3.86 3.44
CA CYS A 94 -7.74 4.69 2.24
C CYS A 94 -7.31 4.02 0.94
N SER A 95 -6.23 3.23 0.94
CA SER A 95 -5.69 2.63 -0.30
C SER A 95 -6.21 1.22 -0.55
N SER A 96 -6.70 0.54 0.49
CA SER A 96 -7.18 -0.84 0.38
C SER A 96 -8.68 -0.93 0.61
N TYR A 97 -9.18 -0.75 1.83
CA TYR A 97 -10.58 -1.00 2.15
C TYR A 97 -11.54 -0.11 1.34
N LEU A 98 -11.27 1.20 1.24
CA LEU A 98 -12.10 2.10 0.44
C LEU A 98 -12.11 1.73 -1.05
N GLU A 99 -10.99 1.30 -1.62
CA GLU A 99 -10.93 0.90 -3.03
C GLU A 99 -11.69 -0.42 -3.24
N ILE A 100 -11.54 -1.42 -2.36
CA ILE A 100 -12.30 -2.68 -2.42
C ILE A 100 -13.82 -2.42 -2.35
N LYS A 101 -14.25 -1.53 -1.46
CA LYS A 101 -15.68 -1.22 -1.27
C LYS A 101 -16.23 -0.21 -2.28
N LYS A 102 -15.40 0.33 -3.16
CA LYS A 102 -15.79 1.46 -4.04
C LYS A 102 -17.01 1.20 -4.90
N ALA A 103 -17.15 -0.02 -5.43
CA ALA A 103 -18.32 -0.40 -6.21
C ALA A 103 -19.63 -0.39 -5.36
N VAL A 104 -19.56 -0.91 -4.15
CA VAL A 104 -20.67 -0.91 -3.20
C VAL A 104 -21.02 0.50 -2.74
N ILE A 105 -19.99 1.29 -2.42
CA ILE A 105 -20.13 2.69 -1.96
C ILE A 105 -20.81 3.55 -3.03
N ASN A 106 -20.39 3.41 -4.29
CA ASN A 106 -20.90 4.20 -5.41
C ASN A 106 -22.23 3.69 -5.98
N SER A 107 -22.77 2.59 -5.48
CA SER A 107 -24.10 2.13 -5.90
C SER A 107 -25.16 3.19 -5.62
N GLU A 108 -26.04 3.47 -6.59
CA GLU A 108 -27.14 4.41 -6.42
C GLU A 108 -28.18 3.89 -5.43
N THR A 109 -28.35 2.56 -5.36
CA THR A 109 -29.34 1.91 -4.50
C THR A 109 -28.75 1.69 -3.10
N LEU A 110 -29.49 2.12 -2.09
CA LEU A 110 -29.15 1.88 -0.70
C LEU A 110 -29.55 0.45 -0.29
N THR A 111 -28.75 -0.53 -0.70
CA THR A 111 -28.94 -1.94 -0.34
C THR A 111 -28.56 -2.22 1.13
N ALA A 112 -28.89 -3.41 1.63
CA ALA A 112 -28.47 -3.83 2.97
C ALA A 112 -26.94 -3.89 3.08
N GLU A 113 -26.25 -4.38 2.04
CA GLU A 113 -24.79 -4.43 1.96
C GLU A 113 -24.18 -3.02 1.98
N LYS A 114 -24.75 -2.06 1.22
CA LYS A 114 -24.28 -0.66 1.25
C LYS A 114 -24.48 -0.05 2.63
N LYS A 115 -25.65 -0.23 3.26
CA LYS A 115 -25.87 0.26 4.63
C LYS A 115 -24.86 -0.31 5.61
N ASN A 116 -24.60 -1.62 5.52
CA ASN A 116 -23.64 -2.29 6.40
C ASN A 116 -22.21 -1.80 6.16
N ALA A 117 -21.81 -1.61 4.91
CA ALA A 117 -20.52 -1.01 4.56
C ALA A 117 -20.38 0.41 5.13
N MET A 118 -21.44 1.22 5.08
CA MET A 118 -21.45 2.56 5.68
C MET A 118 -21.38 2.51 7.21
N ALA A 119 -22.04 1.54 7.85
CA ALA A 119 -21.93 1.33 9.29
C ALA A 119 -20.48 1.01 9.71
N ILE A 120 -19.83 0.09 8.99
CA ILE A 120 -18.44 -0.29 9.23
C ILE A 120 -17.51 0.91 8.99
N LEU A 121 -17.66 1.62 7.86
CA LEU A 121 -16.84 2.80 7.56
C LEU A 121 -17.02 3.92 8.58
N SER A 122 -18.25 4.17 9.02
CA SER A 122 -18.54 5.15 10.08
C SER A 122 -17.80 4.77 11.38
N TYR A 123 -17.89 3.49 11.78
CA TYR A 123 -17.20 2.98 12.96
C TYR A 123 -15.67 3.08 12.83
N VAL A 124 -15.12 2.66 11.68
CA VAL A 124 -13.67 2.75 11.41
C VAL A 124 -13.20 4.21 11.45
N LEU A 125 -13.91 5.13 10.75
CA LEU A 125 -13.53 6.54 10.71
C LEU A 125 -13.60 7.20 12.09
N LYS A 126 -14.63 6.92 12.88
CA LYS A 126 -14.74 7.46 14.24
C LYS A 126 -13.52 7.08 15.08
N ASN A 127 -13.13 5.79 15.06
CA ASN A 127 -11.95 5.33 15.76
C ASN A 127 -10.64 5.90 15.18
N VAL A 128 -10.54 6.06 13.85
CA VAL A 128 -9.40 6.73 13.20
C VAL A 128 -9.23 8.15 13.71
N LEU A 129 -10.33 8.92 13.83
CA LEU A 129 -10.27 10.29 14.34
C LEU A 129 -9.83 10.31 15.80
N ASP A 130 -10.34 9.38 16.62
CA ASP A 130 -9.97 9.26 18.03
C ASP A 130 -8.47 8.89 18.19
N LEU A 131 -7.98 7.93 17.41
CA LEU A 131 -6.58 7.50 17.43
C LEU A 131 -5.61 8.57 16.92
N LEU A 132 -5.99 9.34 15.89
CA LEU A 132 -5.16 10.42 15.34
C LEU A 132 -5.18 11.69 16.17
N HIS A 133 -6.19 11.89 17.02
CA HIS A 133 -6.40 13.16 17.73
C HIS A 133 -5.19 13.63 18.56
N PRO A 134 -4.46 12.78 19.29
CA PRO A 134 -3.27 13.21 20.04
C PRO A 134 -2.16 13.78 19.15
N VAL A 135 -2.12 13.41 17.86
CA VAL A 135 -1.09 13.80 16.89
C VAL A 135 -1.56 14.94 15.98
N MET A 136 -2.86 14.94 15.63
CA MET A 136 -3.46 15.87 14.66
C MET A 136 -4.80 16.44 15.15
N PRO A 137 -4.83 17.16 16.29
CA PRO A 137 -6.08 17.53 16.96
C PRO A 137 -7.00 18.43 16.12
N PHE A 138 -6.48 19.33 15.33
CA PHE A 138 -7.31 20.30 14.60
C PHE A 138 -8.09 19.64 13.45
N ILE A 139 -7.43 18.84 12.61
CA ILE A 139 -8.09 18.20 11.48
C ILE A 139 -9.07 17.13 11.95
N THR A 140 -8.75 16.38 13.00
CA THR A 140 -9.64 15.35 13.53
C THR A 140 -10.90 15.94 14.15
N GLU A 141 -10.80 17.08 14.85
CA GLU A 141 -11.96 17.77 15.39
C GLU A 141 -12.85 18.34 14.29
N GLU A 142 -12.25 18.97 13.27
CA GLU A 142 -12.99 19.48 12.12
C GLU A 142 -13.73 18.38 11.37
N LEU A 143 -13.04 17.27 11.06
CA LEU A 143 -13.66 16.13 10.40
C LEU A 143 -14.76 15.48 11.26
N ASN A 144 -14.58 15.43 12.57
CA ASN A 144 -15.60 14.96 13.49
C ASN A 144 -16.87 15.81 13.44
N SER A 145 -16.71 17.14 13.45
CA SER A 145 -17.85 18.06 13.38
C SER A 145 -18.65 17.92 12.07
N ILE A 146 -17.98 17.59 10.98
CA ILE A 146 -18.59 17.39 9.67
C ILE A 146 -19.27 16.02 9.56
N LEU A 147 -18.54 14.94 9.94
CA LEU A 147 -18.97 13.55 9.71
C LEU A 147 -19.91 13.00 10.79
N PHE A 148 -19.82 13.53 12.01
CA PHE A 148 -20.57 13.02 13.16
C PHE A 148 -21.30 14.17 13.88
N GLN A 149 -22.24 14.79 13.16
CA GLN A 149 -22.97 15.96 13.59
C GLN A 149 -23.72 15.72 14.91
N GLY A 150 -23.50 16.62 15.87
CA GLY A 150 -24.08 16.49 17.21
C GLY A 150 -23.38 15.50 18.13
N SER A 151 -22.28 14.86 17.68
CA SER A 151 -21.44 14.04 18.55
C SER A 151 -20.60 14.87 19.50
N GLU A 152 -20.12 14.24 20.57
CA GLU A 152 -19.15 14.82 21.48
C GLU A 152 -17.85 15.20 20.77
N MET A 153 -17.17 16.27 21.21
CA MET A 153 -15.85 16.65 20.71
C MET A 153 -14.85 15.51 20.93
N VAL A 154 -13.94 15.30 19.98
CA VAL A 154 -12.97 14.20 20.04
C VAL A 154 -12.13 14.30 21.32
N ILE A 155 -11.71 15.51 21.69
CA ILE A 155 -10.90 15.75 22.90
C ILE A 155 -11.60 15.30 24.20
N SER A 156 -12.92 15.24 24.23
CA SER A 156 -13.71 14.86 25.42
C SER A 156 -14.05 13.37 25.45
N ARG A 157 -13.86 12.67 24.32
CA ARG A 157 -14.18 11.24 24.19
C ARG A 157 -13.18 10.36 24.93
N ALA A 158 -13.66 9.23 25.42
CA ALA A 158 -12.80 8.19 25.94
C ALA A 158 -11.93 7.61 24.84
N TRP A 159 -10.67 7.28 25.17
CA TRP A 159 -9.78 6.55 24.28
C TRP A 159 -10.40 5.23 23.84
N PRO A 160 -10.31 4.85 22.54
CA PRO A 160 -10.87 3.62 22.02
C PRO A 160 -10.34 2.39 22.77
N LYS A 161 -11.21 1.42 23.00
CA LYS A 161 -10.84 0.12 23.57
C LYS A 161 -10.99 -0.96 22.51
N ALA A 162 -9.99 -1.81 22.39
CA ALA A 162 -10.02 -2.91 21.44
C ALA A 162 -11.08 -3.95 21.83
N ASP A 163 -11.90 -4.35 20.86
CA ASP A 163 -12.76 -5.54 20.97
C ASP A 163 -11.99 -6.75 20.43
N GLU A 164 -11.38 -7.51 21.35
CA GLU A 164 -10.57 -8.67 20.99
C GLU A 164 -11.37 -9.76 20.26
N SER A 165 -12.69 -9.77 20.37
CA SER A 165 -13.57 -10.74 19.66
C SER A 165 -13.60 -10.51 18.14
N LEU A 166 -13.16 -9.33 17.67
CA LEU A 166 -13.06 -8.99 16.25
C LEU A 166 -11.68 -9.24 15.68
N ILE A 167 -10.69 -9.56 16.50
CA ILE A 167 -9.32 -9.84 16.04
C ILE A 167 -9.26 -11.24 15.44
N ASP A 168 -8.84 -11.31 14.17
CA ASP A 168 -8.58 -12.55 13.45
C ASP A 168 -7.24 -12.49 12.71
N ALA A 169 -6.20 -12.97 13.38
CA ALA A 169 -4.84 -12.98 12.85
C ALA A 169 -4.69 -13.79 11.54
N LYS A 170 -5.57 -14.77 11.29
CA LYS A 170 -5.53 -15.54 10.04
C LYS A 170 -6.02 -14.70 8.86
N ILE A 171 -7.10 -13.96 9.06
CA ILE A 171 -7.61 -13.03 8.04
C ILE A 171 -6.57 -11.93 7.80
N GLU A 172 -5.98 -11.35 8.83
CA GLU A 172 -4.93 -10.33 8.66
C GLU A 172 -3.75 -10.86 7.84
N ALA A 173 -3.24 -12.05 8.16
CA ALA A 173 -2.15 -12.67 7.41
C ALA A 173 -2.52 -12.99 5.95
N ALA A 174 -3.77 -13.40 5.68
CA ALA A 174 -4.26 -13.65 4.33
C ALA A 174 -4.29 -12.36 3.49
N PHE A 175 -4.71 -11.25 4.09
CA PHE A 175 -4.69 -9.94 3.41
C PHE A 175 -3.28 -9.39 3.22
N ASP A 176 -2.39 -9.53 4.19
CA ASP A 176 -0.99 -9.15 4.04
C ASP A 176 -0.35 -9.88 2.84
N GLN A 177 -0.65 -11.18 2.68
CA GLN A 177 -0.21 -11.97 1.54
C GLN A 177 -0.85 -11.50 0.23
N ALA A 178 -2.16 -11.24 0.23
CA ALA A 178 -2.88 -10.74 -0.95
C ALA A 178 -2.33 -9.38 -1.42
N PHE A 179 -2.07 -8.46 -0.51
CA PHE A 179 -1.51 -7.16 -0.83
C PHE A 179 -0.07 -7.24 -1.34
N ALA A 180 0.73 -8.17 -0.83
CA ALA A 180 2.07 -8.42 -1.38
C ALA A 180 2.00 -8.90 -2.86
N VAL A 181 0.99 -9.70 -3.21
CA VAL A 181 0.73 -10.06 -4.63
C VAL A 181 0.32 -8.84 -5.44
N VAL A 182 -0.61 -8.01 -4.95
CA VAL A 182 -1.05 -6.77 -5.61
C VAL A 182 0.13 -5.82 -5.87
N GLU A 183 0.97 -5.60 -4.86
CA GLU A 183 2.17 -4.75 -4.98
C GLU A 183 3.16 -5.32 -5.99
N SER A 184 3.35 -6.64 -6.00
CA SER A 184 4.22 -7.31 -6.95
C SER A 184 3.73 -7.15 -8.38
N VAL A 185 2.41 -7.26 -8.64
CA VAL A 185 1.82 -6.99 -9.96
C VAL A 185 2.06 -5.54 -10.38
N ARG A 186 1.85 -4.58 -9.46
CA ARG A 186 2.12 -3.15 -9.73
C ARG A 186 3.60 -2.89 -9.99
N GLY A 187 4.48 -3.57 -9.26
CA GLY A 187 5.93 -3.52 -9.47
C GLY A 187 6.34 -4.01 -10.86
N VAL A 188 5.76 -5.12 -11.32
CA VAL A 188 5.98 -5.64 -12.68
C VAL A 188 5.46 -4.66 -13.74
N ARG A 189 4.25 -4.08 -13.54
CA ARG A 189 3.73 -3.04 -14.45
C ARG A 189 4.69 -1.86 -14.58
N GLY A 190 5.24 -1.38 -13.46
CA GLY A 190 6.22 -0.29 -13.45
C GLY A 190 7.52 -0.67 -14.14
N ARG A 191 8.03 -1.87 -13.91
CA ARG A 191 9.29 -2.37 -14.50
C ARG A 191 9.22 -2.43 -16.04
N TYR A 192 8.11 -2.92 -16.56
CA TYR A 192 7.91 -3.11 -18.00
C TYR A 192 7.07 -1.99 -18.66
N ASN A 193 6.80 -0.90 -17.92
CA ASN A 193 6.02 0.25 -18.38
C ASN A 193 4.66 -0.13 -18.98
N VAL A 194 3.98 -1.13 -18.38
CA VAL A 194 2.66 -1.60 -18.80
C VAL A 194 1.58 -0.68 -18.29
N SER A 195 0.76 -0.15 -19.19
CA SER A 195 -0.35 0.75 -18.82
C SER A 195 -1.30 0.09 -17.80
N PRO A 196 -1.80 0.84 -16.80
CA PRO A 196 -2.84 0.35 -15.89
C PRO A 196 -4.12 -0.13 -16.60
N ALA A 197 -4.42 0.42 -17.78
CA ALA A 197 -5.57 0.02 -18.60
C ALA A 197 -5.40 -1.37 -19.26
N THR A 198 -4.15 -1.84 -19.44
CA THR A 198 -3.87 -3.15 -20.01
C THR A 198 -4.19 -4.22 -18.99
N LYS A 199 -5.09 -5.13 -19.33
CA LYS A 199 -5.41 -6.28 -18.48
C LYS A 199 -4.31 -7.32 -18.58
N LEU A 200 -3.78 -7.77 -17.44
CA LEU A 200 -2.77 -8.82 -17.34
C LEU A 200 -3.41 -10.08 -16.80
N SER A 201 -2.86 -11.24 -17.14
CA SER A 201 -3.07 -12.49 -16.40
C SER A 201 -1.91 -12.74 -15.46
N ALA A 202 -2.13 -13.47 -14.39
CA ALA A 202 -1.10 -13.81 -13.43
C ALA A 202 -1.24 -15.25 -12.93
N VAL A 203 -0.12 -15.85 -12.56
CA VAL A 203 -0.03 -17.16 -11.93
C VAL A 203 0.73 -16.99 -10.62
N VAL A 204 0.12 -17.38 -9.50
CA VAL A 204 0.80 -17.46 -8.20
C VAL A 204 1.14 -18.91 -7.92
N SER A 205 2.44 -19.19 -7.90
CA SER A 205 3.00 -20.48 -7.50
C SER A 205 3.28 -20.43 -6.01
N VAL A 206 2.60 -21.22 -5.22
CA VAL A 206 2.77 -21.25 -3.77
C VAL A 206 3.48 -22.51 -3.30
N ASP A 207 4.05 -22.48 -2.11
CA ASP A 207 4.86 -23.58 -1.58
C ASP A 207 4.00 -24.72 -1.01
N ASP A 208 2.81 -24.41 -0.49
CA ASP A 208 1.93 -25.37 0.18
C ASP A 208 0.43 -25.08 -0.03
N ALA A 209 -0.41 -26.05 0.34
CA ALA A 209 -1.84 -25.98 0.16
C ALA A 209 -2.55 -24.99 1.12
N ALA A 210 -1.96 -24.66 2.28
CA ALA A 210 -2.53 -23.68 3.20
C ALA A 210 -2.41 -22.28 2.62
N THR A 211 -1.24 -21.97 2.07
CA THR A 211 -0.95 -20.74 1.32
C THR A 211 -1.85 -20.63 0.08
N GLU A 212 -2.06 -21.74 -0.65
CA GLU A 212 -2.96 -21.79 -1.80
C GLU A 212 -4.38 -21.39 -1.41
N ALA A 213 -4.91 -21.98 -0.34
CA ALA A 213 -6.26 -21.66 0.14
C ALA A 213 -6.38 -20.18 0.56
N SER A 214 -5.42 -19.68 1.31
CA SER A 214 -5.37 -18.28 1.76
C SER A 214 -5.40 -17.28 0.59
N VAL A 215 -4.57 -17.50 -0.45
CA VAL A 215 -4.55 -16.64 -1.62
C VAL A 215 -5.84 -16.78 -2.44
N LYS A 216 -6.40 -17.99 -2.53
CA LYS A 216 -7.66 -18.24 -3.24
C LYS A 216 -8.86 -17.53 -2.59
N ASP A 217 -8.91 -17.45 -1.28
CA ASP A 217 -9.97 -16.72 -0.56
C ASP A 217 -9.95 -15.20 -0.91
N CYS A 218 -8.76 -14.67 -1.26
CA CYS A 218 -8.58 -13.26 -1.63
C CYS A 218 -8.50 -13.02 -3.14
N MET A 219 -8.73 -14.04 -4.00
CA MET A 219 -8.53 -13.92 -5.47
C MET A 219 -9.29 -12.76 -6.10
N ALA A 220 -10.56 -12.57 -5.72
CA ALA A 220 -11.39 -11.48 -6.26
C ALA A 220 -10.77 -10.11 -5.94
N ILE A 221 -10.33 -9.93 -4.70
CA ILE A 221 -9.71 -8.69 -4.21
C ILE A 221 -8.38 -8.43 -4.93
N ILE A 222 -7.53 -9.46 -5.05
CA ILE A 222 -6.24 -9.35 -5.77
C ILE A 222 -6.49 -8.95 -7.22
N THR A 223 -7.43 -9.63 -7.89
CA THR A 223 -7.76 -9.40 -9.30
C THR A 223 -8.25 -7.96 -9.53
N GLU A 224 -9.13 -7.48 -8.68
CA GLU A 224 -9.69 -6.12 -8.77
C GLU A 224 -8.62 -5.05 -8.50
N LEU A 225 -7.90 -5.14 -7.38
CA LEU A 225 -6.92 -4.12 -6.97
C LEU A 225 -5.69 -4.04 -7.87
N SER A 226 -5.31 -5.16 -8.52
CA SER A 226 -4.17 -5.21 -9.44
C SER A 226 -4.57 -5.04 -10.91
N GLY A 227 -5.89 -5.00 -11.21
CA GLY A 227 -6.42 -4.83 -12.57
C GLY A 227 -6.11 -6.01 -13.47
N LEU A 228 -6.12 -7.25 -12.93
CA LEU A 228 -5.93 -8.46 -13.70
C LEU A 228 -7.20 -8.83 -14.48
N SER A 229 -7.04 -9.56 -15.59
CA SER A 229 -8.13 -10.25 -16.28
C SER A 229 -8.37 -11.65 -15.72
N ASP A 230 -7.30 -12.29 -15.28
CA ASP A 230 -7.32 -13.64 -14.72
C ASP A 230 -6.20 -13.82 -13.71
N LEU A 231 -6.46 -14.63 -12.68
CA LEU A 231 -5.50 -15.03 -11.66
C LEU A 231 -5.64 -16.52 -11.41
N SER A 232 -4.58 -17.27 -11.57
CA SER A 232 -4.51 -18.67 -11.18
C SER A 232 -3.56 -18.85 -9.99
N VAL A 233 -3.92 -19.77 -9.08
CA VAL A 233 -3.12 -20.07 -7.88
C VAL A 233 -2.99 -21.58 -7.77
N ALA A 234 -1.77 -22.10 -7.68
CA ALA A 234 -1.53 -23.52 -7.49
C ALA A 234 -0.21 -23.78 -6.76
N VAL A 235 -0.15 -24.89 -6.05
CA VAL A 235 1.08 -25.37 -5.42
C VAL A 235 2.08 -25.76 -6.50
N LYS A 236 3.29 -25.19 -6.44
CA LYS A 236 4.41 -25.44 -7.37
C LYS A 236 4.00 -25.30 -8.85
N ALA A 237 3.21 -24.27 -9.16
CA ALA A 237 2.84 -23.97 -10.54
C ALA A 237 4.07 -23.75 -11.42
N ALA A 238 4.03 -24.28 -12.64
CA ALA A 238 5.12 -24.09 -13.59
C ALA A 238 5.19 -22.63 -14.06
N LYS A 239 6.41 -22.09 -14.16
CA LYS A 239 6.64 -20.75 -14.71
C LYS A 239 6.25 -20.73 -16.20
N PRO A 240 5.35 -19.84 -16.63
CA PRO A 240 5.04 -19.66 -18.05
C PRO A 240 6.26 -19.13 -18.82
N LYS A 241 6.33 -19.47 -20.12
CA LYS A 241 7.35 -18.90 -21.01
C LYS A 241 7.15 -17.39 -21.12
N PHE A 242 8.22 -16.66 -21.34
CA PHE A 242 8.22 -15.21 -21.50
C PHE A 242 7.36 -14.51 -20.43
N SER A 243 7.72 -14.72 -19.17
CA SER A 243 6.99 -14.16 -18.04
C SER A 243 7.93 -13.41 -17.10
N ALA A 244 7.47 -12.25 -16.61
CA ALA A 244 8.09 -11.60 -15.47
C ALA A 244 7.84 -12.41 -14.21
N SER A 245 8.82 -12.44 -13.29
CA SER A 245 8.67 -13.07 -11.97
C SER A 245 8.88 -12.07 -10.85
N ALA A 246 8.20 -12.31 -9.73
CA ALA A 246 8.38 -11.60 -8.48
C ALA A 246 8.21 -12.57 -7.30
N VAL A 247 9.01 -12.39 -6.26
CA VAL A 247 8.87 -13.16 -5.02
C VAL A 247 7.71 -12.58 -4.23
N VAL A 248 6.85 -13.45 -3.73
CA VAL A 248 5.75 -13.11 -2.82
C VAL A 248 5.85 -13.98 -1.57
N PRO A 249 5.24 -13.61 -0.44
CA PRO A 249 5.24 -14.44 0.75
C PRO A 249 4.69 -15.84 0.47
N GLY A 250 5.49 -16.88 0.74
CA GLY A 250 5.12 -18.28 0.51
C GLY A 250 5.07 -18.72 -0.93
N GLY A 251 5.81 -18.03 -1.86
CA GLY A 251 5.88 -18.46 -3.25
C GLY A 251 6.40 -17.41 -4.24
N GLU A 252 6.00 -17.56 -5.49
CA GLU A 252 6.38 -16.69 -6.60
C GLU A 252 5.16 -16.30 -7.44
N LEU A 253 5.19 -15.08 -7.95
CA LEU A 253 4.23 -14.55 -8.91
C LEU A 253 4.85 -14.57 -10.29
N TYR A 254 4.11 -15.08 -11.28
CA TYR A 254 4.47 -15.03 -12.69
C TYR A 254 3.43 -14.23 -13.47
N ILE A 255 3.88 -13.32 -14.31
CA ILE A 255 3.04 -12.52 -15.20
C ILE A 255 3.49 -12.77 -16.64
N PRO A 256 2.72 -13.54 -17.44
CA PRO A 256 3.00 -13.72 -18.85
C PRO A 256 2.96 -12.37 -19.58
N LEU A 257 3.99 -12.10 -20.38
CA LEU A 257 4.12 -10.86 -21.14
C LEU A 257 3.89 -11.07 -22.64
N GLU A 258 3.58 -12.30 -23.05
CA GLU A 258 3.26 -12.65 -24.44
C GLU A 258 2.03 -11.89 -24.93
N GLY A 259 2.13 -11.25 -26.10
CA GLY A 259 1.06 -10.40 -26.64
C GLY A 259 0.93 -9.01 -25.98
N ILE A 260 1.70 -8.73 -24.93
CA ILE A 260 1.75 -7.44 -24.24
C ILE A 260 2.99 -6.66 -24.63
N LEU A 261 4.14 -7.35 -24.70
CA LEU A 261 5.42 -6.82 -25.14
C LEU A 261 5.93 -7.64 -26.31
N ASP A 262 6.62 -6.98 -27.23
CA ASP A 262 7.44 -7.67 -28.24
C ASP A 262 8.72 -8.19 -27.56
N PRO A 263 8.93 -9.52 -27.48
CA PRO A 263 10.09 -10.09 -26.82
C PRO A 263 11.42 -9.55 -27.36
N ALA A 264 11.55 -9.44 -28.69
CA ALA A 264 12.79 -8.99 -29.31
C ALA A 264 13.07 -7.52 -29.03
N ALA A 265 12.03 -6.68 -29.10
CA ALA A 265 12.15 -5.27 -28.81
C ALA A 265 12.48 -5.01 -27.32
N GLU A 266 11.88 -5.76 -26.41
CA GLU A 266 12.12 -5.58 -24.96
C GLU A 266 13.51 -6.08 -24.56
N ILE A 267 13.96 -7.21 -25.07
CA ILE A 267 15.33 -7.71 -24.88
C ILE A 267 16.35 -6.66 -25.37
N ALA A 268 16.16 -6.12 -26.58
CA ALA A 268 17.05 -5.10 -27.12
C ALA A 268 17.04 -3.79 -26.29
N ARG A 269 15.88 -3.41 -25.73
CA ARG A 269 15.76 -2.28 -24.84
C ARG A 269 16.56 -2.47 -23.55
N LEU A 270 16.39 -3.62 -22.89
CA LEU A 270 17.09 -3.95 -21.65
C LEU A 270 18.60 -4.02 -21.87
N GLU A 271 19.07 -4.66 -22.94
CA GLU A 271 20.48 -4.74 -23.29
C GLU A 271 21.10 -3.34 -23.46
N LYS A 272 20.39 -2.44 -24.16
CA LYS A 272 20.83 -1.05 -24.36
C LYS A 272 20.85 -0.25 -23.04
N GLU A 273 19.90 -0.47 -22.15
CA GLU A 273 19.88 0.18 -20.83
C GLU A 273 21.01 -0.33 -19.93
N ILE A 274 21.29 -1.65 -19.95
CA ILE A 274 22.43 -2.25 -19.25
C ILE A 274 23.75 -1.63 -19.75
N GLU A 275 23.92 -1.52 -21.06
CA GLU A 275 25.13 -0.94 -21.66
C GLU A 275 25.33 0.51 -21.22
N LYS A 276 24.26 1.32 -21.27
CA LYS A 276 24.32 2.72 -20.82
C LYS A 276 24.65 2.85 -19.33
N ALA A 277 24.02 2.03 -18.49
CA ALA A 277 24.25 2.03 -17.05
C ALA A 277 25.68 1.59 -16.71
N LYS A 278 26.22 0.56 -17.40
CA LYS A 278 27.61 0.10 -17.27
C LYS A 278 28.60 1.20 -17.69
N ALA A 279 28.36 1.88 -18.81
CA ALA A 279 29.21 2.99 -19.25
C ALA A 279 29.22 4.15 -18.25
N PHE A 280 28.05 4.47 -17.67
CA PHE A 280 27.95 5.53 -16.67
C PHE A 280 28.61 5.12 -15.34
N ALA A 281 28.40 3.90 -14.85
CA ALA A 281 29.07 3.36 -13.67
C ALA A 281 30.59 3.40 -13.83
N ALA A 282 31.14 2.94 -14.96
CA ALA A 282 32.56 3.00 -15.24
C ALA A 282 33.13 4.44 -15.23
N SER A 283 32.36 5.43 -15.70
CA SER A 283 32.75 6.83 -15.63
C SER A 283 32.87 7.35 -14.19
N ILE A 284 31.94 6.93 -13.31
CA ILE A 284 31.92 7.29 -11.89
C ILE A 284 33.06 6.56 -11.16
N GLU A 285 33.28 5.30 -11.41
CA GLU A 285 34.39 4.51 -10.86
C GLU A 285 35.74 5.15 -11.20
N LYS A 286 35.91 5.60 -12.45
CA LYS A 286 37.12 6.33 -12.88
C LYS A 286 37.31 7.65 -12.11
N LYS A 287 36.23 8.36 -11.78
CA LYS A 287 36.28 9.56 -10.92
C LYS A 287 36.67 9.20 -9.49
N LEU A 288 36.05 8.16 -8.92
CA LEU A 288 36.29 7.73 -7.55
C LEU A 288 37.66 7.06 -7.35
N SER A 289 38.28 6.51 -8.41
CA SER A 289 39.63 5.96 -8.38
C SER A 289 40.72 7.07 -8.45
N ASN A 290 40.36 8.32 -8.83
CA ASN A 290 41.27 9.43 -8.85
C ASN A 290 41.50 9.96 -7.42
N GLN A 291 42.65 9.66 -6.84
CA GLN A 291 43.01 10.08 -5.48
C GLN A 291 42.97 11.61 -5.29
N LYS A 292 43.32 12.38 -6.33
CA LYS A 292 43.24 13.86 -6.26
C LYS A 292 41.83 14.37 -6.14
N PHE A 293 40.88 13.68 -6.75
CA PHE A 293 39.47 14.00 -6.62
C PHE A 293 38.93 13.61 -5.23
N VAL A 294 39.22 12.38 -4.76
CA VAL A 294 38.74 11.89 -3.48
C VAL A 294 39.31 12.64 -2.28
N SER A 295 40.59 13.09 -2.37
CA SER A 295 41.22 13.83 -1.28
C SER A 295 40.97 15.34 -1.35
N GLY A 296 40.62 15.89 -2.52
CA GLY A 296 40.47 17.34 -2.71
C GLY A 296 39.04 17.84 -2.79
N ALA A 297 38.07 16.95 -3.04
CA ALA A 297 36.65 17.32 -3.10
C ALA A 297 36.00 17.27 -1.70
N PRO A 298 34.98 18.10 -1.43
CA PRO A 298 34.17 17.98 -0.21
C PRO A 298 33.55 16.56 -0.06
N GLU A 299 33.53 16.04 1.16
CA GLU A 299 33.06 14.69 1.46
C GLU A 299 31.64 14.45 0.93
N ALA A 300 30.76 15.45 1.01
CA ALA A 300 29.41 15.41 0.46
C ALA A 300 29.37 15.11 -1.05
N VAL A 301 30.33 15.65 -1.82
CA VAL A 301 30.44 15.45 -3.28
C VAL A 301 30.92 14.02 -3.58
N VAL A 302 31.90 13.53 -2.83
CA VAL A 302 32.40 12.16 -2.96
C VAL A 302 31.29 11.15 -2.62
N ASN A 303 30.53 11.38 -1.55
CA ASN A 303 29.41 10.54 -1.14
C ASN A 303 28.26 10.57 -2.16
N ALA A 304 27.97 11.72 -2.77
CA ALA A 304 27.00 11.82 -3.85
C ALA A 304 27.41 10.98 -5.08
N GLU A 305 28.70 10.96 -5.47
CA GLU A 305 29.16 10.10 -6.56
C GLU A 305 29.11 8.61 -6.18
N ARG A 306 29.40 8.24 -4.93
CA ARG A 306 29.21 6.85 -4.44
C ARG A 306 27.76 6.42 -4.50
N THR A 307 26.83 7.28 -4.09
CA THR A 307 25.38 7.00 -4.17
C THR A 307 24.94 6.81 -5.62
N LYS A 308 25.42 7.65 -6.55
CA LYS A 308 25.14 7.49 -7.98
C LYS A 308 25.67 6.15 -8.51
N LEU A 309 26.86 5.75 -8.11
CA LEU A 309 27.43 4.45 -8.50
C LEU A 309 26.57 3.30 -7.99
N ALA A 310 26.19 3.32 -6.72
CA ALA A 310 25.31 2.31 -6.13
C ALA A 310 23.98 2.23 -6.88
N THR A 311 23.37 3.37 -7.23
CA THR A 311 22.14 3.42 -8.04
C THR A 311 22.34 2.80 -9.41
N GLN A 312 23.45 3.04 -10.10
CA GLN A 312 23.71 2.42 -11.40
C GLN A 312 23.91 0.90 -11.30
N MET A 313 24.63 0.44 -10.28
CA MET A 313 24.80 -1.00 -10.04
C MET A 313 23.47 -1.71 -9.76
N ASP A 314 22.57 -1.06 -9.01
CA ASP A 314 21.21 -1.58 -8.77
C ASP A 314 20.38 -1.64 -10.08
N ILE A 315 20.47 -0.64 -10.94
CA ILE A 315 19.82 -0.63 -12.27
C ILE A 315 20.37 -1.78 -13.12
N ILE A 316 21.68 -1.98 -13.16
CA ILE A 316 22.32 -3.07 -13.92
C ILE A 316 21.78 -4.42 -13.42
N ALA A 317 21.85 -4.67 -12.12
CA ALA A 317 21.41 -5.93 -11.53
C ALA A 317 19.92 -6.22 -11.80
N LYS A 318 19.05 -5.21 -11.68
CA LYS A 318 17.62 -5.33 -11.97
C LYS A 318 17.35 -5.65 -13.45
N ASN A 319 18.04 -4.97 -14.36
CA ASN A 319 17.85 -5.17 -15.79
C ASN A 319 18.47 -6.51 -16.28
N GLU A 320 19.61 -6.92 -15.72
CA GLU A 320 20.21 -8.23 -16.01
C GLU A 320 19.28 -9.37 -15.56
N LYS A 321 18.68 -9.24 -14.36
CA LYS A 321 17.69 -10.21 -13.88
C LYS A 321 16.45 -10.24 -14.78
N ALA A 322 15.92 -9.08 -15.19
CA ALA A 322 14.80 -8.99 -16.10
C ALA A 322 15.10 -9.64 -17.46
N LEU A 323 16.32 -9.44 -17.99
CA LEU A 323 16.78 -10.04 -19.23
C LEU A 323 16.87 -11.57 -19.13
N GLU A 324 17.34 -12.09 -18.00
CA GLU A 324 17.40 -13.54 -17.74
C GLU A 324 15.98 -14.15 -17.65
N GLU A 325 15.04 -13.44 -17.05
CA GLU A 325 13.64 -13.85 -16.93
C GLU A 325 12.92 -13.95 -18.29
N LEU A 326 13.33 -13.13 -19.28
CA LEU A 326 12.71 -13.05 -20.60
C LEU A 326 13.37 -13.97 -21.66
N ARG A 327 14.53 -14.52 -21.38
CA ARG A 327 15.23 -15.50 -22.22
C ARG A 327 14.82 -16.92 -21.88
#